data_a39cd4380944e630d08b74d54b895fc9
#
_entry.id   a39cd4380944e630d08b74d54b895fc9
#
_cell.length_a   1.000
_cell.length_b   1.000
_cell.length_c   1.000
_cell.angle_alpha   90.00
_cell.angle_beta   90.00
_cell.angle_gamma   90.00
#
_symmetry.space_group_name_H-M   'P 1'
#
loop_
_entity.id
_entity.type
_entity.pdbx_description
1 polymer ?
#
loop_
_entity_poly.entity_id
_entity_poly.type
_entity_poly.pdbx_seq_one_letter_code
_entity_poly.pdbx_strand_id
1 'polypeptide(L)'
;PFNEIDDQAASPDPRHILAFDGETLAGCARVFPTADGSRFGRFVVHPDFRGSGLGPEIVRTGIEYTERFDGDLIVEAQSGLVGYYEQFGLVAEGDEFLDTGVPHRKMRLAR
;
A
#
# COMPACT_ATOMS: atom_id res chain seq x y z
N PRO A 1 -16.55 6.82 -5.92
CA PRO A 1 -15.13 6.60 -6.21
C PRO A 1 -14.85 5.15 -6.51
N PHE A 2 -13.86 4.93 -7.30
CA PHE A 2 -13.43 3.60 -7.66
C PHE A 2 -11.93 3.63 -7.89
N ASN A 3 -11.34 2.45 -7.88
CA ASN A 3 -9.91 2.28 -8.03
C ASN A 3 -9.58 1.61 -9.34
N GLU A 4 -8.45 2.00 -9.92
CA GLU A 4 -7.92 1.29 -11.06
C GLU A 4 -6.41 1.12 -10.90
N ILE A 5 -5.87 0.13 -11.56
CA ILE A 5 -4.44 -0.15 -11.56
C ILE A 5 -3.86 0.45 -12.83
N ASP A 6 -2.83 1.27 -12.67
CA ASP A 6 -2.11 1.84 -13.80
C ASP A 6 -1.18 0.78 -14.38
N ASP A 7 -1.48 0.32 -15.57
CA ASP A 7 -0.71 -0.73 -16.22
C ASP A 7 0.33 -0.20 -17.21
N GLN A 8 0.56 1.10 -17.23
CA GLN A 8 1.48 1.69 -18.19
C GLN A 8 2.94 1.40 -17.85
N ALA A 9 3.23 1.10 -16.60
CA ALA A 9 4.59 0.81 -16.21
C ALA A 9 5.01 -0.53 -16.80
N ALA A 10 6.22 -0.56 -17.38
CA ALA A 10 6.77 -1.78 -17.90
C ALA A 10 7.20 -2.71 -16.77
N SER A 11 7.15 -4.00 -17.01
CA SER A 11 7.59 -4.99 -16.03
C SER A 11 9.11 -4.93 -15.87
N PRO A 12 9.66 -5.04 -14.64
CA PRO A 12 9.02 -5.34 -13.36
C PRO A 12 8.57 -4.08 -12.63
N ASP A 13 8.26 -3.08 -13.35
CA ASP A 13 8.01 -1.75 -12.82
C ASP A 13 6.81 -1.72 -11.88
N PRO A 14 6.78 -0.71 -11.00
CA PRO A 14 5.65 -0.58 -10.10
C PRO A 14 4.36 -0.29 -10.85
N ARG A 15 3.28 -0.79 -10.29
CA ARG A 15 1.93 -0.43 -10.69
C ARG A 15 1.39 0.59 -9.70
N HIS A 16 0.64 1.54 -10.21
CA HIS A 16 0.02 2.56 -9.38
C HIS A 16 -1.46 2.28 -9.24
N ILE A 17 -1.94 2.36 -8.00
CA ILE A 17 -3.36 2.31 -7.73
C ILE A 17 -3.80 3.75 -7.63
N LEU A 18 -4.72 4.14 -8.50
CA LEU A 18 -5.21 5.50 -8.55
C LEU A 18 -6.71 5.50 -8.27
N ALA A 19 -7.13 6.33 -7.34
CA ALA A 19 -8.52 6.46 -6.99
C ALA A 19 -8.97 7.88 -7.33
N PHE A 20 -10.02 7.98 -8.13
CA PHE A 20 -10.53 9.26 -8.59
C PHE A 20 -11.95 9.51 -8.10
N ASP A 21 -12.26 10.78 -7.87
CA ASP A 21 -13.61 11.26 -7.71
C ASP A 21 -13.80 12.28 -8.83
N GLY A 22 -14.47 11.85 -9.90
CA GLY A 22 -14.52 12.66 -11.12
C GLY A 22 -13.12 12.81 -11.70
N GLU A 23 -12.63 14.03 -11.83
CA GLU A 23 -11.29 14.30 -12.33
C GLU A 23 -10.27 14.52 -11.20
N THR A 24 -10.71 14.46 -9.95
CA THR A 24 -9.85 14.69 -8.80
C THR A 24 -9.19 13.40 -8.37
N LEU A 25 -7.86 13.41 -8.24
CA LEU A 25 -7.14 12.27 -7.68
C LEU A 25 -7.36 12.28 -6.17
N ALA A 26 -8.18 11.34 -5.70
CA ALA A 26 -8.55 11.27 -4.29
C ALA A 26 -7.56 10.47 -3.45
N GLY A 27 -6.83 9.56 -4.06
CA GLY A 27 -5.82 8.79 -3.35
C GLY A 27 -5.01 7.92 -4.29
N CYS A 28 -3.91 7.41 -3.79
CA CYS A 28 -3.04 6.54 -4.59
C CYS A 28 -2.16 5.67 -3.70
N ALA A 29 -1.59 4.65 -4.33
CA ALA A 29 -0.60 3.79 -3.72
C ALA A 29 0.23 3.16 -4.84
N ARG A 30 1.29 2.48 -4.45
CA ARG A 30 2.20 1.83 -5.40
C ARG A 30 2.43 0.40 -4.95
N VAL A 31 2.35 -0.53 -5.89
CA VAL A 31 2.65 -1.95 -5.65
C VAL A 31 3.67 -2.40 -6.67
N PHE A 32 4.58 -3.28 -6.27
CA PHE A 32 5.58 -3.80 -7.19
C PHE A 32 6.13 -5.12 -6.67
N PRO A 33 6.57 -6.00 -7.60
CA PRO A 33 7.19 -7.25 -7.21
C PRO A 33 8.62 -7.03 -6.73
N THR A 34 9.08 -7.94 -5.89
CA THR A 34 10.47 -7.99 -5.42
C THR A 34 10.98 -9.41 -5.66
N ALA A 35 12.28 -9.62 -5.41
CA ALA A 35 12.87 -10.94 -5.61
C ALA A 35 12.20 -12.02 -4.77
N ASP A 36 11.67 -11.65 -3.61
CA ASP A 36 11.11 -12.61 -2.65
C ASP A 36 9.64 -12.35 -2.33
N GLY A 37 8.98 -11.51 -3.10
CA GLY A 37 7.56 -11.24 -2.87
C GLY A 37 7.09 -9.97 -3.54
N SER A 38 6.49 -9.09 -2.77
CA SER A 38 5.97 -7.82 -3.28
C SER A 38 5.96 -6.77 -2.19
N ARG A 39 5.82 -5.51 -2.62
CA ARG A 39 5.72 -4.38 -1.72
C ARG A 39 4.55 -3.49 -2.08
N PHE A 40 3.99 -2.88 -1.06
CA PHE A 40 2.94 -1.85 -1.16
C PHE A 40 3.47 -0.61 -0.44
N GLY A 41 3.37 0.54 -1.08
CA GLY A 41 3.88 1.76 -0.47
C GLY A 41 3.33 3.01 -1.15
N ARG A 42 3.85 4.16 -0.70
CA ARG A 42 3.45 5.48 -1.19
C ARG A 42 1.95 5.69 -1.16
N PHE A 43 1.34 5.22 -0.08
CA PHE A 43 -0.09 5.29 0.12
C PHE A 43 -0.46 6.69 0.62
N VAL A 44 -1.31 7.37 -0.13
CA VAL A 44 -1.76 8.72 0.20
C VAL A 44 -3.25 8.83 -0.09
N VAL A 45 -3.97 9.46 0.82
CA VAL A 45 -5.37 9.81 0.61
C VAL A 45 -5.48 11.33 0.72
N HIS A 46 -6.07 11.95 -0.30
CA HIS A 46 -6.29 13.39 -0.32
C HIS A 46 -7.09 13.79 0.94
N PRO A 47 -6.72 14.91 1.61
CA PRO A 47 -7.37 15.29 2.85
C PRO A 47 -8.90 15.36 2.79
N ASP A 48 -9.45 15.79 1.66
CA ASP A 48 -10.90 15.91 1.50
C ASP A 48 -11.62 14.57 1.49
N PHE A 49 -10.89 13.48 1.32
CA PHE A 49 -11.46 12.14 1.23
C PHE A 49 -11.09 11.24 2.40
N ARG A 50 -10.39 11.78 3.39
CA ARG A 50 -10.07 11.03 4.59
C ARG A 50 -11.33 10.77 5.39
N GLY A 51 -11.44 9.56 5.93
CA GLY A 51 -12.63 9.15 6.66
C GLY A 51 -13.79 8.71 5.79
N SER A 52 -13.61 8.67 4.47
CA SER A 52 -14.66 8.27 3.53
C SER A 52 -14.70 6.77 3.24
N GLY A 53 -13.75 6.01 3.76
CA GLY A 53 -13.60 4.59 3.42
C GLY A 53 -12.68 4.34 2.23
N LEU A 54 -12.19 5.39 1.58
CA LEU A 54 -11.32 5.25 0.41
C LEU A 54 -9.98 4.64 0.77
N GLY A 55 -9.39 5.03 1.89
CA GLY A 55 -8.11 4.49 2.32
C GLY A 55 -8.11 2.97 2.42
N PRO A 56 -9.03 2.38 3.20
CA PRO A 56 -9.14 0.93 3.26
C PRO A 56 -9.38 0.26 1.92
N GLU A 57 -10.15 0.92 1.03
CA GLU A 57 -10.40 0.38 -0.30
C GLU A 57 -9.12 0.31 -1.12
N ILE A 58 -8.28 1.35 -1.07
CA ILE A 58 -6.99 1.37 -1.76
C ILE A 58 -6.08 0.27 -1.22
N VAL A 59 -6.02 0.12 0.10
CA VAL A 59 -5.16 -0.91 0.72
C VAL A 59 -5.62 -2.30 0.29
N ARG A 60 -6.93 -2.58 0.35
CA ARG A 60 -7.45 -3.88 -0.06
C ARG A 60 -7.16 -4.17 -1.53
N THR A 61 -7.33 -3.16 -2.38
CA THR A 61 -7.04 -3.30 -3.81
C THR A 61 -5.57 -3.64 -4.03
N GLY A 62 -4.67 -2.99 -3.29
CA GLY A 62 -3.24 -3.27 -3.39
C GLY A 62 -2.90 -4.68 -2.94
N ILE A 63 -3.47 -5.11 -1.83
CA ILE A 63 -3.24 -6.45 -1.31
C ILE A 63 -3.71 -7.50 -2.31
N GLU A 64 -4.91 -7.32 -2.87
CA GLU A 64 -5.44 -8.24 -3.88
C GLU A 64 -4.57 -8.28 -5.11
N TYR A 65 -4.10 -7.13 -5.56
CA TYR A 65 -3.25 -7.07 -6.74
C TYR A 65 -1.96 -7.87 -6.53
N THR A 66 -1.37 -7.79 -5.33
CA THR A 66 -0.11 -8.47 -5.03
C THR A 66 -0.25 -9.99 -4.91
N GLU A 67 -1.48 -10.51 -4.88
CA GLU A 67 -1.68 -11.96 -4.85
C GLU A 67 -1.16 -12.65 -6.10
N ARG A 68 -0.98 -11.92 -7.19
CA ARG A 68 -0.41 -12.47 -8.43
C ARG A 68 1.10 -12.70 -8.33
N PHE A 69 1.76 -12.15 -7.33
CA PHE A 69 3.19 -12.31 -7.13
C PHE A 69 3.46 -13.38 -6.09
N ASP A 70 4.48 -14.20 -6.34
CA ASP A 70 4.89 -15.21 -5.36
C ASP A 70 5.56 -14.54 -4.18
N GLY A 71 5.38 -15.12 -2.99
CA GLY A 71 6.03 -14.63 -1.78
C GLY A 71 5.18 -13.67 -0.98
N ASP A 72 5.76 -13.18 0.10
CA ASP A 72 5.06 -12.35 1.06
C ASP A 72 4.96 -10.90 0.61
N LEU A 73 3.93 -10.22 1.11
CA LEU A 73 3.77 -8.79 0.91
C LEU A 73 4.43 -8.05 2.08
N ILE A 74 5.23 -7.05 1.76
CA ILE A 74 5.91 -6.21 2.75
C ILE A 74 5.40 -4.78 2.64
N VAL A 75 5.14 -4.18 3.78
CA VAL A 75 4.78 -2.76 3.89
C VAL A 75 5.70 -2.14 4.94
N GLU A 76 6.32 -1.02 4.60
CA GLU A 76 7.07 -0.23 5.58
C GLU A 76 6.14 0.86 6.08
N ALA A 77 5.50 0.59 7.20
CA ALA A 77 4.44 1.45 7.73
C ALA A 77 5.01 2.47 8.72
N GLN A 78 4.52 3.71 8.64
CA GLN A 78 4.79 4.65 9.72
C GLN A 78 4.29 4.02 11.01
N SER A 79 5.07 4.19 12.10
CA SER A 79 4.78 3.50 13.36
C SER A 79 3.36 3.76 13.86
N GLY A 80 2.85 4.96 13.64
CA GLY A 80 1.48 5.29 14.04
C GLY A 80 0.40 4.59 13.23
N LEU A 81 0.76 3.95 12.11
CA LEU A 81 -0.18 3.25 11.25
C LEU A 81 -0.10 1.73 11.35
N VAL A 82 0.74 1.21 12.23
CA VAL A 82 0.88 -0.24 12.41
C VAL A 82 -0.47 -0.87 12.72
N GLY A 83 -1.22 -0.31 13.67
CA GLY A 83 -2.54 -0.83 14.02
C GLY A 83 -3.52 -0.79 12.86
N TYR A 84 -3.41 0.23 12.02
CA TYR A 84 -4.24 0.37 10.84
C TYR A 84 -3.99 -0.80 9.87
N TYR A 85 -2.73 -1.09 9.60
CA TYR A 85 -2.39 -2.18 8.68
C TYR A 85 -2.67 -3.56 9.26
N GLU A 86 -2.65 -3.69 10.58
CA GLU A 86 -2.98 -4.97 11.21
C GLU A 86 -4.40 -5.42 10.90
N GLN A 87 -5.31 -4.49 10.61
CA GLN A 87 -6.68 -4.83 10.22
C GLN A 87 -6.74 -5.64 8.94
N PHE A 88 -5.71 -5.57 8.13
CA PHE A 88 -5.66 -6.26 6.84
C PHE A 88 -4.85 -7.55 6.90
N GLY A 89 -4.45 -7.95 8.09
CA GLY A 89 -3.72 -9.21 8.28
C GLY A 89 -2.21 -9.06 8.28
N LEU A 90 -1.68 -7.84 8.16
CA LEU A 90 -0.25 -7.64 8.24
C LEU A 90 0.22 -7.68 9.68
N VAL A 91 1.44 -8.18 9.89
CA VAL A 91 2.06 -8.31 11.20
C VAL A 91 3.38 -7.56 11.21
N ALA A 92 3.55 -6.72 12.22
CA ALA A 92 4.80 -5.98 12.37
C ALA A 92 5.93 -6.92 12.79
N GLU A 93 7.11 -6.68 12.23
CA GLU A 93 8.30 -7.46 12.60
C GLU A 93 9.52 -6.56 12.67
N GLY A 94 10.46 -6.94 13.54
CA GLY A 94 11.69 -6.18 13.72
C GLY A 94 11.50 -4.89 14.48
N ASP A 95 12.59 -4.14 14.57
CA ASP A 95 12.61 -2.91 15.32
C ASP A 95 12.13 -1.74 14.47
N GLU A 96 11.70 -0.69 15.16
CA GLU A 96 11.40 0.58 14.52
C GLU A 96 12.66 1.14 13.88
N PHE A 97 12.51 1.74 12.71
CA PHE A 97 13.60 2.42 12.02
C PHE A 97 13.15 3.78 11.54
N LEU A 98 14.10 4.64 11.21
CA LEU A 98 13.79 5.98 10.72
C LEU A 98 13.89 6.00 9.20
N ASP A 99 12.84 6.52 8.56
CA ASP A 99 12.85 6.79 7.13
C ASP A 99 12.56 8.27 6.95
N THR A 100 13.54 9.00 6.47
CA THR A 100 13.52 10.48 6.37
C THR A 100 13.15 11.13 7.70
N GLY A 101 13.65 10.56 8.80
CA GLY A 101 13.41 11.09 10.14
C GLY A 101 12.08 10.70 10.76
N VAL A 102 11.27 9.90 10.08
CA VAL A 102 9.96 9.46 10.57
C VAL A 102 10.04 8.00 11.00
N PRO A 103 9.55 7.65 12.20
CA PRO A 103 9.59 6.25 12.64
C PRO A 103 8.69 5.36 11.80
N HIS A 104 9.24 4.22 11.39
CA HIS A 104 8.55 3.21 10.58
C HIS A 104 8.80 1.82 11.15
N ARG A 105 7.91 0.88 10.80
CA ARG A 105 8.10 -0.54 11.09
C ARG A 105 7.79 -1.35 9.85
N LYS A 106 8.56 -2.40 9.65
CA LYS A 106 8.31 -3.37 8.59
C LYS A 106 7.13 -4.24 8.99
N MET A 107 6.21 -4.44 8.07
CA MET A 107 5.06 -5.32 8.28
C MET A 107 5.00 -6.35 7.17
N ARG A 108 4.51 -7.53 7.49
CA ARG A 108 4.47 -8.66 6.57
C ARG A 108 3.10 -9.30 6.54
N LEU A 109 2.64 -9.59 5.33
CA LEU A 109 1.50 -10.47 5.11
C LEU A 109 2.06 -11.75 4.49
N ALA A 110 2.11 -12.80 5.29
CA ALA A 110 2.66 -14.08 4.86
C ALA A 110 1.72 -14.78 3.89
N ARG A 111 2.31 -15.39 2.87
CA ARG A 111 1.54 -16.10 1.84
C ARG A 111 2.13 -17.45 1.51
#